data_4d9cae197c791d1f4fce717a492600db
#
_entry.id   4d9cae197c791d1f4fce717a492600db
#
_cell.length_a   1.000
_cell.length_b   1.000
_cell.length_c   1.000
_cell.angle_alpha   90.00
_cell.angle_beta   90.00
_cell.angle_gamma   90.00
#
_symmetry.space_group_name_H-M   'P 1'
#
loop_
_entity.id
_entity.type
_entity.pdbx_description
1 polymer ?
#
loop_
_entity_poly.entity_id
_entity_poly.type
_entity_poly.pdbx_seq_one_letter_code
_entity_poly.pdbx_strand_id
1 'polypeptide(L)'
;METYIVSFEINKPYEVWLTHFERSRPGLDAADIAVLFRGPRKDDASRVCVILQALAGKVDKFMEVNAPMIAESGHVLESTVVDVYKS
;
A
#
# COMPACT_ATOMS: atom_id res chain seq x y z
N MET A 1 4.58 -13.14 12.17
CA MET A 1 4.74 -12.23 11.01
C MET A 1 3.52 -12.33 10.13
N GLU A 2 2.99 -11.20 9.68
CA GLU A 2 1.83 -11.18 8.81
C GLU A 2 2.20 -10.61 7.44
N THR A 3 1.64 -11.19 6.39
CA THR A 3 1.81 -10.75 5.02
C THR A 3 0.47 -10.17 4.53
N TYR A 4 0.49 -8.92 4.12
CA TYR A 4 -0.68 -8.19 3.65
C TYR A 4 -0.62 -8.07 2.14
N ILE A 5 -1.64 -8.58 1.47
CA ILE A 5 -1.81 -8.40 0.03
C ILE A 5 -2.88 -7.32 -0.13
N VAL A 6 -2.45 -6.13 -0.52
CA VAL A 6 -3.32 -4.95 -0.62
C VAL A 6 -3.51 -4.60 -2.08
N SER A 7 -4.75 -4.62 -2.54
CA SER A 7 -5.07 -4.20 -3.91
C SER A 7 -6.12 -3.09 -3.87
N PHE A 8 -6.01 -2.15 -4.82
CA PHE A 8 -6.87 -0.96 -4.81
C PHE A 8 -6.84 -0.28 -6.18
N GLU A 9 -7.79 0.63 -6.37
CA GLU A 9 -7.83 1.49 -7.54
C GLU A 9 -7.09 2.80 -7.25
N ILE A 10 -6.52 3.38 -8.30
CA ILE A 10 -5.94 4.71 -8.24
C ILE A 10 -6.67 5.64 -9.20
N ASN A 11 -6.79 6.91 -8.83
CA ASN A 11 -7.43 7.95 -9.64
C ASN A 11 -6.45 8.96 -10.24
N LYS A 12 -5.16 8.61 -10.23
CA LYS A 12 -4.07 9.35 -10.86
C LYS A 12 -3.23 8.37 -11.68
N PRO A 13 -2.41 8.85 -12.63
CA PRO A 13 -1.49 7.95 -13.35
C PRO A 13 -0.60 7.16 -12.39
N TYR A 14 -0.28 5.93 -12.76
CA TYR A 14 0.52 5.04 -11.92
C TYR A 14 1.84 5.70 -11.47
N GLU A 15 2.52 6.42 -12.37
CA GLU A 15 3.80 7.08 -12.06
C GLU A 15 3.65 8.13 -10.96
N VAL A 16 2.51 8.80 -10.91
CA VAL A 16 2.21 9.79 -9.85
C VAL A 16 2.02 9.08 -8.52
N TRP A 17 1.21 8.01 -8.50
CA TRP A 17 1.02 7.19 -7.32
C TRP A 17 2.36 6.62 -6.83
N LEU A 18 3.15 6.08 -7.74
CA LEU A 18 4.44 5.47 -7.42
C LEU A 18 5.38 6.47 -6.76
N THR A 19 5.42 7.71 -7.26
CA THR A 19 6.23 8.77 -6.66
C THR A 19 5.83 9.01 -5.21
N HIS A 20 4.53 9.11 -4.94
CA HIS A 20 4.03 9.26 -3.56
C HIS A 20 4.39 8.04 -2.71
N PHE A 21 4.21 6.83 -3.24
CA PHE A 21 4.52 5.60 -2.52
C PHE A 21 6.00 5.54 -2.15
N GLU A 22 6.90 5.83 -3.08
CA GLU A 22 8.34 5.81 -2.83
C GLU A 22 8.75 6.84 -1.78
N ARG A 23 8.07 8.00 -1.71
CA ARG A 23 8.29 8.99 -0.66
C ARG A 23 7.87 8.49 0.72
N SER A 24 6.96 7.52 0.78
CA SER A 24 6.50 6.94 2.05
C SER A 24 7.42 5.83 2.56
N ARG A 25 8.38 5.35 1.74
CA ARG A 25 9.25 4.23 2.10
C ARG A 25 10.01 4.45 3.42
N PRO A 26 10.58 5.63 3.69
CA PRO A 26 11.24 5.86 4.99
C PRO A 26 10.29 5.67 6.18
N GLY A 27 9.03 6.06 6.05
CA GLY A 27 8.02 5.87 7.09
C GLY A 27 7.66 4.40 7.28
N LEU A 28 7.58 3.65 6.20
CA LEU A 28 7.36 2.19 6.26
C LEU A 28 8.53 1.50 6.95
N ASP A 29 9.76 1.87 6.58
CA ASP A 29 10.96 1.31 7.21
C ASP A 29 11.01 1.63 8.70
N ALA A 30 10.68 2.87 9.09
CA ALA A 30 10.64 3.28 10.49
C ALA A 30 9.58 2.52 11.30
N ALA A 31 8.52 2.06 10.64
CA ALA A 31 7.46 1.26 11.26
C ALA A 31 7.75 -0.25 11.21
N ASP A 32 8.92 -0.66 10.73
CA ASP A 32 9.31 -2.06 10.53
C ASP A 32 8.36 -2.82 9.58
N ILE A 33 7.91 -2.13 8.53
CA ILE A 33 7.08 -2.73 7.50
C ILE A 33 7.92 -2.95 6.25
N ALA A 34 8.08 -4.21 5.84
CA ALA A 34 8.83 -4.56 4.63
C ALA A 34 7.89 -4.53 3.42
N VAL A 35 8.35 -3.96 2.31
CA VAL A 35 7.65 -3.99 1.04
C VAL A 35 8.20 -5.13 0.22
N LEU A 36 7.38 -6.16 -0.02
CA LEU A 36 7.80 -7.34 -0.78
C LEU A 36 7.53 -7.16 -2.27
N PHE A 37 6.51 -6.39 -2.63
CA PHE A 37 6.12 -6.16 -4.01
C PHE A 37 5.27 -4.90 -4.12
N ARG A 38 5.37 -4.20 -5.24
CA ARG A 38 4.41 -3.18 -5.65
C ARG A 38 4.39 -3.10 -7.17
N GLY A 39 3.22 -2.94 -7.75
CA GLY A 39 3.10 -2.83 -9.19
C GLY A 39 1.65 -2.69 -9.64
N PRO A 40 1.44 -2.20 -10.87
CA PRO A 40 0.12 -2.10 -11.46
C PRO A 40 -0.33 -3.48 -11.96
N ARG A 41 -1.63 -3.64 -12.12
CA ARG A 41 -2.18 -4.83 -12.76
C ARG A 41 -1.74 -4.84 -14.23
N LYS A 42 -1.41 -6.02 -14.75
CA LYS A 42 -0.89 -6.17 -16.10
C LYS A 42 -1.82 -5.60 -17.18
N ASP A 43 -3.13 -5.79 -17.01
CA ASP A 43 -4.15 -5.42 -17.99
C ASP A 43 -4.93 -4.16 -17.62
N ASP A 44 -4.61 -3.53 -16.49
CA ASP A 44 -5.32 -2.34 -16.01
C ASP A 44 -4.43 -1.57 -15.03
N ALA A 45 -3.74 -0.55 -15.53
CA ALA A 45 -2.82 0.25 -14.74
C ALA A 45 -3.52 1.14 -13.68
N SER A 46 -4.85 1.20 -13.69
CA SER A 46 -5.61 1.90 -12.64
C SER A 46 -5.78 1.04 -11.38
N ARG A 47 -5.37 -0.22 -11.43
CA ARG A 47 -5.36 -1.10 -10.26
C ARG A 47 -3.94 -1.43 -9.87
N VAL A 48 -3.69 -1.37 -8.55
CA VAL A 48 -2.35 -1.54 -8.00
C VAL A 48 -2.40 -2.61 -6.92
N CYS A 49 -1.31 -3.38 -6.83
CA CYS A 49 -1.12 -4.34 -5.75
C CYS A 49 0.17 -4.00 -5.00
N VAL A 50 0.08 -4.01 -3.67
CA VAL A 50 1.23 -3.85 -2.78
C VAL A 50 1.22 -5.02 -1.82
N ILE A 51 2.36 -5.67 -1.65
CA ILE A 51 2.51 -6.77 -0.69
C ILE A 51 3.46 -6.30 0.40
N LEU A 52 2.96 -6.30 1.64
CA LEU A 52 3.69 -5.83 2.81
C LEU A 52 3.83 -6.96 3.81
N GLN A 53 4.91 -6.93 4.59
CA GLN A 53 5.13 -7.90 5.66
C GLN A 53 5.54 -7.17 6.94
N ALA A 54 4.90 -7.52 8.05
CA ALA A 54 5.15 -6.88 9.33
C ALA A 54 4.60 -7.73 10.49
N LEU A 55 4.95 -7.36 11.71
CA LEU A 55 4.30 -7.90 12.90
C LEU A 55 2.82 -7.47 12.94
N ALA A 56 2.00 -8.24 13.62
CA ALA A 56 0.56 -8.02 13.71
C ALA A 56 0.23 -6.57 14.14
N GLY A 57 -0.72 -5.94 13.44
CA GLY A 57 -1.22 -4.60 13.75
C GLY A 57 -0.39 -3.44 13.21
N LYS A 58 0.84 -3.67 12.75
CA LYS A 58 1.73 -2.61 12.26
C LYS A 58 1.20 -1.96 10.97
N VAL A 59 0.75 -2.76 10.02
CA VAL A 59 0.23 -2.25 8.75
C VAL A 59 -1.08 -1.50 8.96
N ASP A 60 -1.98 -2.06 9.76
CA ASP A 60 -3.27 -1.42 10.04
C ASP A 60 -3.07 -0.05 10.68
N LYS A 61 -2.17 0.04 11.66
CA LYS A 61 -1.85 1.30 12.32
C LYS A 61 -1.24 2.32 11.35
N PHE A 62 -0.32 1.88 10.52
CA PHE A 62 0.31 2.75 9.53
C PHE A 62 -0.74 3.33 8.57
N MET A 63 -1.62 2.49 8.06
CA MET A 63 -2.67 2.93 7.13
C MET A 63 -3.65 3.90 7.81
N GLU A 64 -4.01 3.65 9.06
CA GLU A 64 -4.90 4.52 9.81
C GLU A 64 -4.28 5.91 10.05
N VAL A 65 -3.04 5.93 10.52
CA VAL A 65 -2.33 7.19 10.84
C VAL A 65 -2.07 8.01 9.58
N ASN A 66 -1.79 7.36 8.46
CA ASN A 66 -1.39 8.02 7.22
C ASN A 66 -2.50 8.07 6.16
N ALA A 67 -3.75 7.79 6.53
CA ALA A 67 -4.87 7.76 5.58
C ALA A 67 -4.98 9.01 4.69
N PRO A 68 -4.87 10.25 5.22
CA PRO A 68 -4.93 11.45 4.37
C PRO A 68 -3.81 11.50 3.32
N MET A 69 -2.59 11.12 3.71
CA MET A 69 -1.44 11.09 2.80
C MET A 69 -1.63 10.00 1.73
N ILE A 70 -2.16 8.85 2.13
CA ILE A 70 -2.43 7.75 1.21
C ILE A 70 -3.48 8.19 0.17
N ALA A 71 -4.55 8.85 0.61
CA ALA A 71 -5.59 9.36 -0.29
C ALA A 71 -5.04 10.38 -1.29
N GLU A 72 -4.12 11.25 -0.87
CA GLU A 72 -3.48 12.24 -1.74
C GLU A 72 -2.66 11.62 -2.87
N SER A 73 -2.16 10.40 -2.67
CA SER A 73 -1.39 9.69 -3.69
C SER A 73 -2.22 9.24 -4.89
N GLY A 74 -3.54 9.33 -4.79
CA GLY A 74 -4.46 8.82 -5.78
C GLY A 74 -5.08 7.48 -5.41
N HIS A 75 -4.71 6.91 -4.27
CA HIS A 75 -5.29 5.68 -3.76
C HIS A 75 -6.75 5.93 -3.38
N VAL A 76 -7.66 5.24 -4.05
CA VAL A 76 -9.10 5.31 -3.76
C VAL A 76 -9.38 4.40 -2.57
N LEU A 77 -9.51 4.99 -1.38
CA LEU A 77 -9.53 4.23 -0.12
C LEU A 77 -10.66 3.18 -0.07
N GLU A 78 -11.85 3.52 -0.56
CA GLU A 78 -13.00 2.62 -0.55
C GLU A 78 -12.84 1.42 -1.50
N SER A 79 -11.88 1.46 -2.41
CA SER A 79 -11.60 0.35 -3.32
C SER A 79 -10.65 -0.68 -2.72
N THR A 80 -10.10 -0.40 -1.54
CA THR A 80 -9.05 -1.23 -0.95
C THR A 80 -9.56 -2.60 -0.54
N VAL A 81 -8.88 -3.64 -1.03
CA VAL A 81 -9.11 -5.04 -0.63
C VAL A 81 -7.83 -5.53 0.04
N VAL A 82 -7.95 -6.04 1.24
CA VAL A 82 -6.81 -6.53 2.03
C VAL A 82 -7.01 -7.99 2.36
N ASP A 83 -6.05 -8.82 1.96
CA ASP A 83 -5.96 -10.22 2.37
C ASP A 83 -4.75 -10.36 3.27
N VAL A 84 -4.92 -10.95 4.45
CA VAL A 84 -3.87 -11.11 5.43
C VAL A 84 -3.56 -12.59 5.62
N TYR A 85 -2.28 -12.93 5.46
CA TYR A 85 -1.80 -14.28 5.67
C TYR A 85 -0.81 -14.27 6.83
N LYS A 86 -0.92 -15.26 7.69
CA LYS A 86 -0.07 -15.39 8.88
C LYS A 86 0.93 -16.51 8.68
N SER A 87 2.17 -16.23 9.03
CA SER A 87 3.25 -17.24 9.01
C SER A 87 3.99 -17.33 10.34
#